data_ac29dbc3fbc5567d7f82230c046ac8fe
#
_entry.id   ac29dbc3fbc5567d7f82230c046ac8fe
#
_cell.length_a   1.000
_cell.length_b   1.000
_cell.length_c   1.000
_cell.angle_alpha   90.00
_cell.angle_beta   90.00
_cell.angle_gamma   90.00
#
_symmetry.space_group_name_H-M   'P 1'
#
loop_
_entity.id
_entity.type
_entity.pdbx_description
1 polymer ?
#
loop_
_entity_poly.entity_id
_entity_poly.type
_entity_poly.pdbx_seq_one_letter_code
_entity_poly.pdbx_strand_id
1 'polypeptide(L)'
;MKILHTSDWHLGKKLDGYDRTEEQKKFLSDLLNIIENSETDILIVAGDIYDSPNPPIEAEKIYYDFIEKVGNLKKCAVIIVAGNHDSGKRMTVTRNIEKNYGVIIFENPMEIISEGEYGTAKVTNSHEGCFNIEINEKKAFISVIPYISDVEAESIIKNTEEDSENISQMSYSEKIGKIYKMKEKYWDNKIPYIAVGHIFVSNIEGEESESGLDFGGAYTVKLSDLPHSDYTALGHIHKPMKFMKYKAFYSGSPIEYRVSENRYGKKIFTADVEREKLKIDEIDITNYKPIKKYICENIEEALVLCENKKESGEWIYLEINSDRTLVAQEVKKIKENKNVVDIYLKLTGNSYEMAEVLDDAMEKNIREAFVKYYKFINNNADIEPSKELLNLFDRLVFEDNSRREEEGIE
;
A
#
# COMPACT_ATOMS: atom_id res chain seq x y z
N MET A 1 12.35 22.91 9.42
CA MET A 1 12.61 21.76 8.52
C MET A 1 11.40 21.58 7.63
N LYS A 2 11.57 21.68 6.31
CA LYS A 2 10.46 21.53 5.37
C LYS A 2 10.45 20.10 4.84
N ILE A 3 9.34 19.41 5.04
CA ILE A 3 9.16 18.00 4.70
C ILE A 3 8.19 17.87 3.52
N LEU A 4 8.47 16.94 2.63
CA LEU A 4 7.54 16.40 1.65
C LEU A 4 7.31 14.93 2.01
N HIS A 5 6.05 14.51 2.23
CA HIS A 5 5.71 13.17 2.71
C HIS A 5 4.80 12.44 1.73
N THR A 6 5.24 11.28 1.28
CA THR A 6 4.52 10.33 0.43
C THR A 6 4.75 8.90 0.95
N SER A 7 3.96 7.93 0.50
CA SER A 7 4.07 6.51 0.84
C SER A 7 3.38 5.63 -0.19
N ASP A 8 3.49 4.33 -0.04
CA ASP A 8 2.67 3.32 -0.74
C ASP A 8 2.69 3.49 -2.27
N TRP A 9 3.90 3.62 -2.83
CA TRP A 9 4.09 3.80 -4.28
C TRP A 9 3.72 2.55 -5.07
N HIS A 10 3.96 1.37 -4.50
CA HIS A 10 3.71 0.07 -5.12
C HIS A 10 4.18 0.01 -6.58
N LEU A 11 5.43 0.39 -6.83
CA LEU A 11 6.01 0.33 -8.18
C LEU A 11 5.97 -1.10 -8.70
N GLY A 12 5.46 -1.26 -9.93
CA GLY A 12 5.24 -2.56 -10.56
C GLY A 12 3.86 -3.17 -10.30
N LYS A 13 3.02 -2.55 -9.44
CA LYS A 13 1.63 -2.99 -9.22
C LYS A 13 0.81 -2.87 -10.49
N LYS A 14 0.09 -3.94 -10.78
CA LYS A 14 -0.88 -4.04 -11.86
C LYS A 14 -2.30 -3.86 -11.33
N LEU A 15 -3.22 -3.44 -12.18
CA LEU A 15 -4.64 -3.41 -11.89
C LEU A 15 -5.28 -4.61 -12.60
N ASP A 16 -5.55 -5.70 -11.85
CA ASP A 16 -6.11 -6.96 -12.40
C ASP A 16 -5.37 -7.43 -13.68
N GLY A 17 -4.03 -7.41 -13.62
CA GLY A 17 -3.16 -7.78 -14.74
C GLY A 17 -2.81 -6.66 -15.72
N TYR A 18 -3.46 -5.50 -15.65
CA TYR A 18 -3.16 -4.35 -16.51
C TYR A 18 -1.99 -3.54 -15.95
N ASP A 19 -1.06 -3.21 -16.84
CA ASP A 19 0.14 -2.43 -16.48
C ASP A 19 -0.19 -0.98 -16.11
N ARG A 20 0.39 -0.49 -15.04
CA ARG A 20 0.25 0.86 -14.49
C ARG A 20 1.55 1.67 -14.52
N THR A 21 2.60 1.13 -15.13
CA THR A 21 3.95 1.72 -15.15
C THR A 21 3.96 3.18 -15.63
N GLU A 22 3.17 3.51 -16.66
CA GLU A 22 3.13 4.88 -17.19
C GLU A 22 2.49 5.88 -16.21
N GLU A 23 1.53 5.45 -15.40
CA GLU A 23 0.94 6.29 -14.35
C GLU A 23 1.95 6.50 -13.20
N GLN A 24 2.67 5.45 -12.84
CA GLN A 24 3.73 5.50 -11.83
C GLN A 24 4.87 6.42 -12.26
N LYS A 25 5.29 6.36 -13.52
CA LYS A 25 6.29 7.29 -14.11
C LYS A 25 5.83 8.74 -14.07
N LYS A 26 4.56 9.01 -14.41
CA LYS A 26 3.99 10.36 -14.35
C LYS A 26 3.99 10.90 -12.93
N PHE A 27 3.56 10.10 -11.96
CA PHE A 27 3.60 10.47 -10.55
C PHE A 27 5.02 10.84 -10.11
N LEU A 28 6.02 10.01 -10.38
CA LEU A 28 7.41 10.29 -10.01
C LEU A 28 7.97 11.53 -10.73
N SER A 29 7.54 11.79 -11.98
CA SER A 29 7.89 13.02 -12.69
C SER A 29 7.28 14.26 -12.02
N ASP A 30 6.01 14.19 -11.59
CA ASP A 30 5.35 15.30 -10.90
C ASP A 30 5.95 15.51 -9.51
N LEU A 31 6.28 14.44 -8.79
CA LEU A 31 6.99 14.51 -7.51
C LEU A 31 8.35 15.20 -7.66
N LEU A 32 9.11 14.86 -8.71
CA LEU A 32 10.38 15.50 -9.01
C LEU A 32 10.20 17.00 -9.28
N ASN A 33 9.19 17.38 -10.07
CA ASN A 33 8.86 18.78 -10.35
C ASN A 33 8.48 19.54 -9.08
N ILE A 34 7.74 18.91 -8.15
CA ILE A 34 7.40 19.51 -6.85
C ILE A 34 8.67 19.77 -6.05
N ILE A 35 9.60 18.81 -5.96
CA ILE A 35 10.88 18.97 -5.27
C ILE A 35 11.70 20.07 -5.90
N GLU A 36 11.79 20.11 -7.21
CA GLU A 36 12.57 21.11 -7.96
C GLU A 36 12.08 22.54 -7.70
N ASN A 37 10.76 22.73 -7.59
CA ASN A 37 10.12 24.05 -7.44
C ASN A 37 9.78 24.40 -5.98
N SER A 38 10.17 23.57 -5.02
CA SER A 38 9.96 23.83 -3.58
C SER A 38 11.28 23.96 -2.81
N GLU A 39 11.17 24.44 -1.58
CA GLU A 39 12.29 24.47 -0.64
C GLU A 39 12.29 23.24 0.28
N THR A 40 12.02 22.06 -0.28
CA THR A 40 11.99 20.81 0.48
C THR A 40 13.38 20.48 1.02
N ASP A 41 13.49 20.29 2.34
CA ASP A 41 14.70 19.82 3.00
C ASP A 41 14.77 18.29 3.02
N ILE A 42 13.62 17.64 3.25
CA ILE A 42 13.52 16.17 3.35
C ILE A 42 12.32 15.67 2.56
N LEU A 43 12.54 14.69 1.67
CA LEU A 43 11.51 13.81 1.15
C LEU A 43 11.40 12.58 2.04
N ILE A 44 10.23 12.31 2.61
CA ILE A 44 9.94 11.08 3.35
C ILE A 44 9.08 10.17 2.47
N VAL A 45 9.53 8.92 2.30
CA VAL A 45 8.74 7.84 1.67
C VAL A 45 8.48 6.78 2.74
N ALA A 46 7.27 6.78 3.27
CA ALA A 46 6.91 5.95 4.42
C ALA A 46 6.48 4.52 4.03
N GLY A 47 7.33 3.82 3.26
CA GLY A 47 7.20 2.40 2.94
C GLY A 47 6.41 2.08 1.68
N ASP A 48 6.41 0.79 1.35
CA ASP A 48 5.80 0.19 0.16
C ASP A 48 6.22 0.88 -1.14
N ILE A 49 7.55 0.91 -1.34
CA ILE A 49 8.15 1.39 -2.59
C ILE A 49 7.75 0.49 -3.75
N TYR A 50 7.84 -0.82 -3.55
CA TYR A 50 7.49 -1.84 -4.54
C TYR A 50 6.21 -2.57 -4.15
N ASP A 51 5.55 -3.18 -5.14
CA ASP A 51 4.34 -4.00 -4.90
C ASP A 51 4.67 -5.41 -4.38
N SER A 52 5.89 -5.85 -4.52
CA SER A 52 6.32 -7.18 -4.07
C SER A 52 7.80 -7.21 -3.71
N PRO A 53 8.23 -8.18 -2.88
CA PRO A 53 9.63 -8.35 -2.49
C PRO A 53 10.58 -8.61 -3.67
N ASN A 54 10.05 -9.10 -4.79
CA ASN A 54 10.76 -9.31 -6.05
C ASN A 54 10.13 -8.47 -7.17
N PRO A 55 10.39 -7.15 -7.20
CA PRO A 55 9.78 -6.26 -8.17
C PRO A 55 10.23 -6.57 -9.60
N PRO A 56 9.39 -6.27 -10.61
CA PRO A 56 9.82 -6.30 -12.01
C PRO A 56 10.99 -5.35 -12.25
N ILE A 57 11.88 -5.69 -13.17
CA ILE A 57 13.06 -4.86 -13.54
C ILE A 57 12.65 -3.42 -13.91
N GLU A 58 11.53 -3.25 -14.59
CA GLU A 58 11.04 -1.90 -14.95
C GLU A 58 10.67 -1.08 -13.71
N ALA A 59 10.14 -1.69 -12.65
CA ALA A 59 9.85 -1.00 -11.39
C ALA A 59 11.14 -0.55 -10.68
N GLU A 60 12.17 -1.38 -10.65
CA GLU A 60 13.49 -0.99 -10.13
C GLU A 60 14.09 0.15 -10.96
N LYS A 61 14.01 0.05 -12.28
CA LYS A 61 14.52 1.07 -13.16
C LYS A 61 13.90 2.44 -12.92
N ILE A 62 12.57 2.53 -12.83
CA ILE A 62 11.89 3.81 -12.57
C ILE A 62 12.21 4.37 -11.18
N TYR A 63 12.42 3.51 -10.18
CA TYR A 63 12.88 3.92 -8.85
C TYR A 63 14.29 4.53 -8.92
N TYR A 64 15.26 3.83 -9.49
CA TYR A 64 16.64 4.31 -9.58
C TYR A 64 16.78 5.56 -10.47
N ASP A 65 16.04 5.64 -11.58
CA ASP A 65 15.97 6.83 -12.41
C ASP A 65 15.43 8.05 -11.63
N PHE A 66 14.47 7.83 -10.73
CA PHE A 66 13.94 8.88 -9.85
C PHE A 66 14.98 9.30 -8.80
N ILE A 67 15.59 8.35 -8.09
CA ILE A 67 16.60 8.61 -7.05
C ILE A 67 17.80 9.37 -7.62
N GLU A 68 18.30 8.99 -8.80
CA GLU A 68 19.38 9.68 -9.49
C GLU A 68 19.00 11.15 -9.78
N LYS A 69 17.80 11.38 -10.31
CA LYS A 69 17.32 12.73 -10.62
C LYS A 69 17.18 13.59 -9.38
N VAL A 70 16.57 13.07 -8.31
CA VAL A 70 16.42 13.79 -7.03
C VAL A 70 17.78 14.13 -6.45
N GLY A 71 18.72 13.17 -6.42
CA GLY A 71 20.06 13.39 -5.91
C GLY A 71 20.84 14.45 -6.71
N ASN A 72 20.66 14.46 -8.04
CA ASN A 72 21.29 15.46 -8.91
C ASN A 72 20.75 16.89 -8.72
N LEU A 73 19.51 17.05 -8.22
CA LEU A 73 18.99 18.37 -7.83
C LEU A 73 19.77 18.99 -6.66
N LYS A 74 20.38 18.17 -5.80
CA LYS A 74 21.13 18.60 -4.60
C LYS A 74 20.32 19.54 -3.69
N LYS A 75 19.03 19.27 -3.54
CA LYS A 75 18.10 20.12 -2.76
C LYS A 75 17.68 19.49 -1.44
N CYS A 76 17.40 18.19 -1.42
CA CYS A 76 16.85 17.51 -0.25
C CYS A 76 17.54 16.17 0.02
N ALA A 77 17.41 15.68 1.24
CA ALA A 77 17.64 14.29 1.57
C ALA A 77 16.37 13.47 1.34
N VAL A 78 16.51 12.17 1.09
CA VAL A 78 15.40 11.22 0.96
C VAL A 78 15.49 10.21 2.10
N ILE A 79 14.45 10.10 2.92
CA ILE A 79 14.35 9.10 3.99
C ILE A 79 13.31 8.07 3.58
N ILE A 80 13.70 6.81 3.52
CA ILE A 80 12.86 5.68 3.13
C ILE A 80 12.84 4.65 4.26
N VAL A 81 11.67 4.18 4.62
CA VAL A 81 11.49 2.98 5.46
C VAL A 81 10.89 1.86 4.63
N ALA A 82 11.27 0.62 4.89
CA ALA A 82 10.66 -0.52 4.20
C ALA A 82 9.22 -0.75 4.69
N GLY A 83 8.31 -1.02 3.75
CA GLY A 83 6.94 -1.46 4.03
C GLY A 83 6.80 -2.98 4.04
N ASN A 84 5.56 -3.48 4.17
CA ASN A 84 5.30 -4.93 4.20
C ASN A 84 5.39 -5.59 2.81
N HIS A 85 5.28 -4.84 1.73
CA HIS A 85 5.48 -5.32 0.36
C HIS A 85 6.96 -5.28 -0.06
N ASP A 86 7.80 -4.55 0.65
CA ASP A 86 9.20 -4.37 0.31
C ASP A 86 10.07 -5.54 0.81
N SER A 87 11.14 -5.84 0.07
CA SER A 87 12.26 -6.61 0.61
C SER A 87 13.32 -5.66 1.15
N GLY A 88 13.33 -5.44 2.46
CA GLY A 88 14.27 -4.54 3.09
C GLY A 88 15.72 -4.87 2.74
N LYS A 89 16.10 -6.16 2.76
CA LYS A 89 17.45 -6.63 2.36
C LYS A 89 17.80 -6.25 0.92
N ARG A 90 16.83 -6.33 -0.01
CA ARG A 90 17.05 -5.95 -1.41
C ARG A 90 17.23 -4.44 -1.55
N MET A 91 16.40 -3.65 -0.87
CA MET A 91 16.49 -2.19 -0.89
C MET A 91 17.82 -1.67 -0.35
N THR A 92 18.42 -2.36 0.62
CA THR A 92 19.68 -1.94 1.24
C THR A 92 20.95 -2.37 0.50
N VAL A 93 20.84 -3.20 -0.55
CA VAL A 93 21.98 -3.62 -1.38
C VAL A 93 22.71 -2.43 -2.01
N THR A 94 21.96 -1.43 -2.45
CA THR A 94 22.46 -0.24 -3.15
C THR A 94 22.73 0.95 -2.23
N ARG A 95 22.50 0.81 -0.91
CA ARG A 95 22.60 1.88 0.10
C ARG A 95 23.89 2.72 -0.01
N ASN A 96 25.04 2.09 -0.24
CA ASN A 96 26.30 2.82 -0.33
C ASN A 96 26.40 3.71 -1.57
N ILE A 97 25.68 3.36 -2.63
CA ILE A 97 25.60 4.18 -3.86
C ILE A 97 24.58 5.29 -3.64
N GLU A 98 23.40 4.93 -3.13
CA GLU A 98 22.29 5.85 -2.88
C GLU A 98 22.62 6.93 -1.84
N LYS A 99 23.51 6.64 -0.89
CA LYS A 99 24.08 7.63 0.04
C LYS A 99 24.64 8.86 -0.67
N ASN A 100 25.29 8.69 -1.81
CA ASN A 100 25.84 9.81 -2.60
C ASN A 100 24.75 10.69 -3.21
N TYR A 101 23.54 10.14 -3.38
CA TYR A 101 22.35 10.87 -3.86
C TYR A 101 21.49 11.41 -2.70
N GLY A 102 21.96 11.32 -1.46
CA GLY A 102 21.26 11.84 -0.29
C GLY A 102 20.17 10.91 0.24
N VAL A 103 20.19 9.61 -0.09
CA VAL A 103 19.18 8.63 0.32
C VAL A 103 19.60 7.90 1.58
N ILE A 104 18.67 7.79 2.52
CA ILE A 104 18.81 7.10 3.80
C ILE A 104 17.69 6.06 3.87
N ILE A 105 18.04 4.76 3.86
CA ILE A 105 17.08 3.65 3.83
C ILE A 105 17.19 2.85 5.11
N PHE A 106 16.03 2.52 5.70
CA PHE A 106 15.92 1.62 6.85
C PHE A 106 15.06 0.40 6.51
N GLU A 107 15.61 -0.79 6.75
CA GLU A 107 14.89 -2.06 6.70
C GLU A 107 14.51 -2.59 8.08
N ASN A 108 15.20 -2.13 9.11
CA ASN A 108 15.05 -2.62 10.48
C ASN A 108 15.02 -1.44 11.46
N PRO A 109 14.12 -1.43 12.46
CA PRO A 109 14.03 -0.35 13.42
C PRO A 109 15.23 -0.25 14.40
N MET A 110 16.11 -1.26 14.43
CA MET A 110 17.31 -1.27 15.27
C MET A 110 18.60 -1.04 14.47
N GLU A 111 18.47 -0.64 13.23
CA GLU A 111 19.61 -0.40 12.37
C GLU A 111 20.33 0.91 12.73
N ILE A 112 21.68 0.85 12.79
CA ILE A 112 22.53 2.01 12.98
C ILE A 112 23.13 2.37 11.61
N ILE A 113 22.83 3.57 11.12
CA ILE A 113 23.44 4.07 9.88
C ILE A 113 24.76 4.77 10.15
N SER A 114 25.65 4.81 9.17
CA SER A 114 26.93 5.49 9.31
C SER A 114 26.74 7.01 9.41
N GLU A 115 27.40 7.65 10.35
CA GLU A 115 27.48 9.11 10.37
C GLU A 115 28.28 9.66 9.18
N GLY A 116 28.05 10.93 8.84
CA GLY A 116 28.74 11.62 7.75
C GLY A 116 27.79 12.20 6.71
N GLU A 117 28.32 12.47 5.53
CA GLU A 117 27.60 13.12 4.45
C GLU A 117 26.68 12.15 3.70
N TYR A 118 25.46 12.62 3.39
CA TYR A 118 24.44 11.98 2.57
C TYR A 118 23.94 13.02 1.55
N GLY A 119 24.56 13.05 0.38
CA GLY A 119 24.29 14.11 -0.61
C GLY A 119 24.49 15.51 -0.02
N THR A 120 23.41 16.26 0.15
CA THR A 120 23.43 17.60 0.76
C THR A 120 23.18 17.63 2.28
N ALA A 121 22.83 16.47 2.85
CA ALA A 121 22.55 16.35 4.27
C ALA A 121 23.73 15.72 5.01
N LYS A 122 23.79 15.96 6.32
CA LYS A 122 24.75 15.32 7.24
C LYS A 122 24.02 14.57 8.34
N VAL A 123 24.39 13.30 8.51
CA VAL A 123 23.91 12.43 9.59
C VAL A 123 24.90 12.50 10.76
N THR A 124 24.38 12.71 11.94
CA THR A 124 25.14 12.72 13.20
C THR A 124 24.31 12.08 14.31
N ASN A 125 24.96 11.70 15.41
CA ASN A 125 24.31 11.10 16.58
C ASN A 125 23.41 9.92 16.17
N SER A 126 24.00 8.97 15.42
CA SER A 126 23.27 7.81 14.91
C SER A 126 23.23 6.68 15.92
N HIS A 127 22.05 6.19 16.22
CA HIS A 127 21.76 5.07 17.11
C HIS A 127 20.75 4.11 16.44
N GLU A 128 20.29 3.12 17.19
CA GLU A 128 19.34 2.12 16.71
C GLU A 128 18.05 2.76 16.17
N GLY A 129 17.91 2.80 14.84
CA GLY A 129 16.77 3.35 14.12
C GLY A 129 16.47 4.82 14.40
N CYS A 130 17.47 5.59 14.83
CA CYS A 130 17.32 7.04 15.00
C CYS A 130 18.65 7.78 14.79
N PHE A 131 18.56 9.05 14.42
CA PHE A 131 19.73 9.89 14.11
C PHE A 131 19.36 11.37 14.07
N ASN A 132 20.35 12.23 14.14
CA ASN A 132 20.19 13.63 13.81
C ASN A 132 20.54 13.87 12.35
N ILE A 133 19.71 14.64 11.66
CA ILE A 133 19.97 15.12 10.29
C ILE A 133 20.17 16.64 10.33
N GLU A 134 21.20 17.09 9.60
CA GLU A 134 21.45 18.50 9.36
C GLU A 134 21.43 18.77 7.85
N ILE A 135 20.64 19.73 7.42
CA ILE A 135 20.55 20.17 6.04
C ILE A 135 20.24 21.67 6.01
N ASN A 136 20.96 22.45 5.18
CA ASN A 136 20.78 23.90 5.07
C ASN A 136 20.77 24.59 6.46
N GLU A 137 21.70 24.23 7.34
CA GLU A 137 21.83 24.74 8.74
C GLU A 137 20.65 24.41 9.67
N LYS A 138 19.64 23.71 9.18
CA LYS A 138 18.50 23.21 9.97
C LYS A 138 18.80 21.81 10.50
N LYS A 139 18.36 21.53 11.74
CA LYS A 139 18.54 20.22 12.39
C LYS A 139 17.21 19.61 12.77
N ALA A 140 17.12 18.29 12.68
CA ALA A 140 16.01 17.52 13.22
C ALA A 140 16.50 16.17 13.76
N PHE A 141 15.79 15.64 14.74
CA PHE A 141 15.92 14.25 15.16
C PHE A 141 14.92 13.40 14.39
N ILE A 142 15.41 12.30 13.83
CA ILE A 142 14.59 11.33 13.08
C ILE A 142 14.56 10.03 13.84
N SER A 143 13.39 9.42 14.00
CA SER A 143 13.26 8.03 14.43
C SER A 143 12.40 7.24 13.43
N VAL A 144 12.76 5.99 13.18
CA VAL A 144 12.10 5.19 12.17
C VAL A 144 11.64 3.85 12.72
N ILE A 145 10.47 3.38 12.28
CA ILE A 145 10.01 2.00 12.44
C ILE A 145 9.49 1.53 11.06
N PRO A 146 10.34 0.82 10.28
CA PRO A 146 9.87 0.05 9.12
C PRO A 146 8.80 -0.96 9.53
N TYR A 147 8.11 -1.57 8.57
CA TYR A 147 7.18 -2.65 8.88
C TYR A 147 7.90 -3.81 9.58
N ILE A 148 7.38 -4.21 10.73
CA ILE A 148 7.84 -5.37 11.50
C ILE A 148 6.65 -6.18 12.03
N SER A 149 6.82 -7.49 12.13
CA SER A 149 5.86 -8.38 12.75
C SER A 149 5.86 -8.26 14.29
N ASP A 150 4.80 -8.77 14.95
CA ASP A 150 4.73 -8.82 16.41
C ASP A 150 5.89 -9.61 17.02
N VAL A 151 6.29 -10.70 16.38
CA VAL A 151 7.42 -11.55 16.81
C VAL A 151 8.74 -10.79 16.74
N GLU A 152 8.96 -10.00 15.69
CA GLU A 152 10.15 -9.16 15.57
C GLU A 152 10.15 -8.05 16.61
N ALA A 153 9.03 -7.37 16.83
CA ALA A 153 8.89 -6.34 17.86
C ALA A 153 9.19 -6.91 19.26
N GLU A 154 8.68 -8.09 19.57
CA GLU A 154 8.96 -8.80 20.82
C GLU A 154 10.46 -9.14 20.95
N SER A 155 11.08 -9.66 19.90
CA SER A 155 12.49 -10.00 19.87
C SER A 155 13.39 -8.78 20.11
N ILE A 156 13.04 -7.64 19.51
CA ILE A 156 13.78 -6.37 19.69
C ILE A 156 13.77 -5.97 21.15
N ILE A 157 12.62 -5.97 21.81
CA ILE A 157 12.50 -5.54 23.19
C ILE A 157 13.26 -6.51 24.13
N LYS A 158 13.12 -7.83 23.91
CA LYS A 158 13.84 -8.85 24.71
C LYS A 158 15.36 -8.72 24.64
N ASN A 159 15.88 -8.31 23.49
CA ASN A 159 17.32 -8.16 23.29
C ASN A 159 17.88 -6.85 23.89
N THR A 160 17.02 -5.91 24.26
CA THR A 160 17.42 -4.57 24.71
C THR A 160 17.14 -4.32 26.20
N GLU A 161 16.33 -5.15 26.85
CA GLU A 161 15.97 -5.03 28.27
C GLU A 161 16.24 -6.32 29.04
N GLU A 162 16.78 -6.18 30.27
CA GLU A 162 17.08 -7.32 31.16
C GLU A 162 15.82 -7.93 31.82
N ASP A 163 14.71 -7.15 31.95
CA ASP A 163 13.45 -7.61 32.55
C ASP A 163 12.47 -8.13 31.48
N SER A 164 12.62 -9.39 31.11
CA SER A 164 11.86 -10.01 30.01
C SER A 164 10.52 -10.67 30.39
N GLU A 165 10.16 -10.73 31.67
CA GLU A 165 9.05 -11.62 32.11
C GLU A 165 7.64 -11.24 31.62
N ASN A 166 7.39 -9.98 31.21
CA ASN A 166 6.06 -9.52 30.81
C ASN A 166 5.93 -9.12 29.32
N ILE A 167 6.98 -9.25 28.52
CA ILE A 167 6.98 -8.73 27.14
C ILE A 167 6.01 -9.50 26.24
N SER A 168 5.91 -10.81 26.42
CA SER A 168 4.99 -11.67 25.66
C SER A 168 3.50 -11.39 25.94
N GLN A 169 3.19 -10.66 27.00
CA GLN A 169 1.81 -10.24 27.34
C GLN A 169 1.47 -8.85 26.78
N MET A 170 2.46 -8.11 26.27
CA MET A 170 2.24 -6.81 25.66
C MET A 170 1.54 -6.96 24.30
N SER A 171 0.57 -6.09 24.05
CA SER A 171 -0.01 -5.96 22.71
C SER A 171 1.04 -5.44 21.71
N TYR A 172 0.80 -5.69 20.42
CA TYR A 172 1.64 -5.14 19.35
C TYR A 172 1.79 -3.61 19.47
N SER A 173 0.70 -2.92 19.77
CA SER A 173 0.68 -1.47 19.98
C SER A 173 1.66 -1.02 21.08
N GLU A 174 1.62 -1.67 22.24
CA GLU A 174 2.52 -1.37 23.36
C GLU A 174 3.98 -1.66 23.00
N LYS A 175 4.26 -2.72 22.24
CA LYS A 175 5.60 -3.05 21.74
C LYS A 175 6.14 -1.96 20.83
N ILE A 176 5.34 -1.49 19.85
CA ILE A 176 5.72 -0.40 18.94
C ILE A 176 5.97 0.91 19.71
N GLY A 177 5.05 1.27 20.63
CA GLY A 177 5.23 2.45 21.49
C GLY A 177 6.51 2.38 22.31
N LYS A 178 6.85 1.21 22.87
CA LYS A 178 8.07 0.97 23.61
C LYS A 178 9.33 1.13 22.75
N ILE A 179 9.32 0.62 21.51
CA ILE A 179 10.42 0.78 20.56
C ILE A 179 10.65 2.26 20.23
N TYR A 180 9.59 3.06 20.00
CA TYR A 180 9.75 4.51 19.83
C TYR A 180 10.35 5.17 21.08
N LYS A 181 9.84 4.83 22.26
CA LYS A 181 10.30 5.39 23.53
C LYS A 181 11.79 5.09 23.80
N MET A 182 12.27 3.91 23.40
CA MET A 182 13.70 3.57 23.53
C MET A 182 14.61 4.50 22.72
N LYS A 183 14.11 5.06 21.61
CA LYS A 183 14.85 5.99 20.74
C LYS A 183 14.82 7.42 21.27
N GLU A 184 13.75 7.81 21.96
CA GLU A 184 13.58 9.16 22.50
C GLU A 184 14.69 9.58 23.47
N LYS A 185 15.39 8.65 24.13
CA LYS A 185 16.55 8.93 25.01
C LYS A 185 17.72 9.63 24.29
N TYR A 186 17.79 9.51 22.94
CA TYR A 186 18.82 10.12 22.11
C TYR A 186 18.42 11.48 21.52
N TRP A 187 17.16 11.90 21.76
CA TRP A 187 16.64 13.14 21.24
C TRP A 187 17.02 14.33 22.11
N ASP A 188 17.67 15.34 21.51
CA ASP A 188 17.79 16.66 22.10
C ASP A 188 16.48 17.43 21.88
N ASN A 189 15.70 17.65 22.92
CA ASN A 189 14.41 18.30 22.89
C ASN A 189 14.41 19.76 22.38
N LYS A 190 15.57 20.30 22.02
CA LYS A 190 15.71 21.63 21.39
C LYS A 190 15.51 21.61 19.89
N ILE A 191 15.62 20.45 19.24
CA ILE A 191 15.43 20.28 17.79
C ILE A 191 14.13 19.55 17.51
N PRO A 192 13.48 19.77 16.32
CA PRO A 192 12.27 19.07 15.96
C PRO A 192 12.45 17.56 15.95
N TYR A 193 11.43 16.83 16.40
CA TYR A 193 11.35 15.39 16.35
C TYR A 193 10.41 14.95 15.24
N ILE A 194 10.93 14.19 14.27
CA ILE A 194 10.19 13.61 13.16
C ILE A 194 10.23 12.10 13.30
N ALA A 195 9.07 11.46 13.43
CA ALA A 195 8.94 10.02 13.41
C ALA A 195 8.47 9.53 12.04
N VAL A 196 8.99 8.40 11.57
CA VAL A 196 8.58 7.78 10.31
C VAL A 196 8.25 6.32 10.58
N GLY A 197 7.10 5.85 10.09
CA GLY A 197 6.71 4.46 10.27
C GLY A 197 5.83 3.92 9.14
N HIS A 198 5.99 2.60 8.87
CA HIS A 198 5.04 1.88 8.02
C HIS A 198 4.23 0.94 8.88
N ILE A 199 3.16 1.46 9.48
CA ILE A 199 2.35 0.79 10.50
C ILE A 199 0.88 1.11 10.33
N PHE A 200 0.01 0.15 10.67
CA PHE A 200 -1.43 0.36 10.71
C PHE A 200 -1.85 0.98 12.05
N VAL A 201 -2.39 2.19 12.01
CA VAL A 201 -2.89 2.88 13.20
C VAL A 201 -4.41 2.94 13.16
N SER A 202 -5.07 2.53 14.24
CA SER A 202 -6.52 2.66 14.37
C SER A 202 -6.90 3.58 15.52
N ASN A 203 -8.00 4.28 15.33
CA ASN A 203 -8.67 5.04 16.38
C ASN A 203 -9.78 4.15 16.96
N ILE A 204 -9.51 3.43 18.09
CA ILE A 204 -10.47 2.51 18.71
C ILE A 204 -11.53 3.28 19.52
N GLU A 205 -12.00 4.41 19.06
CA GLU A 205 -13.23 5.04 19.54
C GLU A 205 -14.26 5.08 18.39
N GLY A 206 -14.85 3.92 18.07
CA GLY A 206 -16.18 3.84 17.46
C GLY A 206 -16.30 4.06 15.96
N GLU A 207 -15.25 4.05 15.16
CA GLU A 207 -15.37 4.03 13.70
C GLU A 207 -14.98 2.66 13.16
N GLU A 208 -15.97 1.96 12.57
CA GLU A 208 -15.75 0.80 11.71
C GLU A 208 -14.75 1.19 10.62
N SER A 209 -13.68 0.42 10.46
CA SER A 209 -12.73 0.61 9.38
C SER A 209 -13.47 0.45 8.05
N GLU A 210 -13.71 1.55 7.32
CA GLU A 210 -14.32 1.52 5.97
C GLU A 210 -13.44 0.81 4.91
N SER A 211 -12.26 0.39 5.29
CA SER A 211 -11.47 -0.55 4.50
C SER A 211 -11.86 -1.96 4.95
N GLY A 212 -12.63 -2.67 4.13
CA GLY A 212 -13.01 -4.07 4.35
C GLY A 212 -11.83 -5.07 4.34
N LEU A 213 -10.77 -4.71 5.03
CA LEU A 213 -9.62 -5.51 5.38
C LEU A 213 -9.64 -5.66 6.90
N ASP A 214 -10.52 -6.53 7.40
CA ASP A 214 -10.37 -7.18 8.69
C ASP A 214 -9.14 -8.10 8.64
N PHE A 215 -7.96 -7.52 8.63
CA PHE A 215 -6.81 -8.20 9.19
C PHE A 215 -7.00 -8.15 10.70
N GLY A 216 -7.62 -9.20 11.23
CA GLY A 216 -8.02 -9.31 12.61
C GLY A 216 -7.02 -8.65 13.55
N GLY A 217 -7.41 -7.56 14.18
CA GLY A 217 -6.84 -6.74 15.27
C GLY A 217 -5.40 -6.92 15.77
N ALA A 218 -4.64 -7.90 15.26
CA ALA A 218 -3.37 -8.35 15.81
C ALA A 218 -2.21 -7.37 15.62
N TYR A 219 -2.19 -6.59 14.52
CA TYR A 219 -1.06 -5.70 14.18
C TYR A 219 -1.45 -4.21 14.17
N THR A 220 -2.42 -3.83 14.98
CA THR A 220 -2.91 -2.46 15.04
C THR A 220 -2.21 -1.67 16.15
N VAL A 221 -1.74 -0.46 15.82
CA VAL A 221 -1.12 0.48 16.77
C VAL A 221 -2.15 1.54 17.18
N LYS A 222 -2.29 1.80 18.48
CA LYS A 222 -3.13 2.89 18.99
C LYS A 222 -2.44 4.23 18.77
N LEU A 223 -3.20 5.26 18.46
CA LEU A 223 -2.69 6.63 18.34
C LEU A 223 -1.97 7.11 19.61
N SER A 224 -2.40 6.66 20.80
CA SER A 224 -1.78 7.00 22.08
C SER A 224 -0.38 6.43 22.26
N ASP A 225 -0.04 5.36 21.54
CA ASP A 225 1.24 4.67 21.65
C ASP A 225 2.26 5.18 20.61
N LEU A 226 1.84 6.12 19.73
CA LEU A 226 2.76 6.84 18.87
C LEU A 226 3.65 7.79 19.66
N PRO A 227 4.87 8.11 19.17
CA PRO A 227 5.76 9.03 19.86
C PRO A 227 5.20 10.45 19.91
N HIS A 228 5.57 11.21 20.95
CA HIS A 228 5.26 12.65 21.06
C HIS A 228 6.14 13.50 20.13
N SER A 229 6.10 13.19 18.84
CA SER A 229 6.88 13.88 17.81
C SER A 229 6.26 15.22 17.41
N ASP A 230 7.04 16.06 16.73
CA ASP A 230 6.53 17.27 16.08
C ASP A 230 5.88 16.96 14.72
N TYR A 231 6.22 15.79 14.12
CA TYR A 231 5.58 15.22 12.92
C TYR A 231 5.78 13.72 12.89
N THR A 232 4.71 12.95 12.68
CA THR A 232 4.79 11.50 12.42
C THR A 232 4.31 11.21 11.00
N ALA A 233 5.23 10.78 10.14
CA ALA A 233 4.94 10.34 8.78
C ALA A 233 4.61 8.85 8.77
N LEU A 234 3.41 8.48 8.32
CA LEU A 234 2.91 7.11 8.29
C LEU A 234 2.63 6.65 6.86
N GLY A 235 2.92 5.39 6.58
CA GLY A 235 2.49 4.62 5.40
C GLY A 235 1.70 3.38 5.79
N HIS A 236 1.27 2.59 4.82
CA HIS A 236 0.43 1.39 4.91
C HIS A 236 -1.05 1.63 4.57
N ILE A 237 -1.61 2.79 4.88
CA ILE A 237 -2.99 3.13 4.52
C ILE A 237 -2.99 3.98 3.26
N HIS A 238 -3.67 3.51 2.19
CA HIS A 238 -3.73 4.19 0.90
C HIS A 238 -4.58 5.46 0.87
N LYS A 239 -5.38 5.71 1.94
CA LYS A 239 -6.22 6.90 2.10
C LYS A 239 -5.44 8.00 2.82
N PRO A 240 -5.43 9.24 2.32
CA PRO A 240 -4.87 10.37 3.06
C PRO A 240 -5.64 10.61 4.35
N MET A 241 -4.95 10.65 5.49
CA MET A 241 -5.56 10.85 6.81
C MET A 241 -4.71 11.77 7.70
N LYS A 242 -5.35 12.54 8.56
CA LYS A 242 -4.70 13.47 9.48
C LYS A 242 -5.21 13.29 10.91
N PHE A 243 -4.33 12.95 11.81
CA PHE A 243 -4.59 12.88 13.25
C PHE A 243 -3.89 14.05 13.95
N MET A 244 -4.50 15.26 13.83
CA MET A 244 -3.90 16.52 14.27
C MET A 244 -3.47 16.54 15.74
N LYS A 245 -4.26 15.92 16.63
CA LYS A 245 -3.95 15.81 18.08
C LYS A 245 -2.63 15.08 18.30
N TYR A 246 -2.33 14.09 17.49
CA TYR A 246 -1.14 13.23 17.58
C TYR A 246 -0.04 13.64 16.60
N LYS A 247 -0.28 14.68 15.79
CA LYS A 247 0.61 15.13 14.71
C LYS A 247 1.05 13.97 13.80
N ALA A 248 0.14 13.02 13.55
CA ALA A 248 0.36 11.83 12.75
C ALA A 248 -0.47 11.87 11.44
N PHE A 249 0.17 11.46 10.34
CA PHE A 249 -0.35 11.69 9.00
C PHE A 249 -0.06 10.51 8.08
N TYR A 250 -1.08 10.05 7.35
CA TYR A 250 -0.95 9.16 6.20
C TYR A 250 -1.09 9.97 4.92
N SER A 251 -0.08 9.99 4.07
CA SER A 251 -0.20 10.60 2.73
C SER A 251 -1.07 9.76 1.80
N GLY A 252 -1.10 8.46 2.03
CA GLY A 252 -1.76 7.49 1.18
C GLY A 252 -0.97 7.15 -0.08
N SER A 253 -1.47 6.21 -0.87
CA SER A 253 -0.88 5.86 -2.16
C SER A 253 -1.06 6.99 -3.19
N PRO A 254 -0.08 7.20 -4.10
CA PRO A 254 -0.12 8.31 -5.06
C PRO A 254 -1.11 8.11 -6.20
N ILE A 255 -1.44 6.87 -6.53
CA ILE A 255 -2.45 6.52 -7.54
C ILE A 255 -3.49 5.58 -6.96
N GLU A 256 -4.65 5.47 -7.60
CA GLU A 256 -5.69 4.53 -7.21
C GLU A 256 -5.28 3.11 -7.57
N TYR A 257 -5.31 2.18 -6.63
CA TYR A 257 -5.03 0.76 -6.85
C TYR A 257 -6.27 -0.13 -6.74
N ARG A 258 -7.40 0.42 -6.27
CA ARG A 258 -8.68 -0.28 -6.13
C ARG A 258 -9.84 0.63 -6.47
N VAL A 259 -10.97 0.05 -6.89
CA VAL A 259 -12.22 0.78 -7.18
C VAL A 259 -12.70 1.61 -5.97
N SER A 260 -12.52 1.08 -4.76
CA SER A 260 -12.93 1.77 -3.52
C SER A 260 -12.14 3.05 -3.24
N GLU A 261 -10.97 3.21 -3.83
CA GLU A 261 -10.10 4.37 -3.61
C GLU A 261 -10.51 5.62 -4.41
N ASN A 262 -11.43 5.51 -5.36
CA ASN A 262 -11.93 6.66 -6.13
C ASN A 262 -12.78 7.65 -5.31
N ARG A 263 -13.07 7.33 -4.04
CA ARG A 263 -13.89 8.14 -3.13
C ARG A 263 -13.14 9.30 -2.51
N TYR A 264 -11.81 9.30 -2.58
CA TYR A 264 -10.95 10.34 -1.99
C TYR A 264 -9.80 10.70 -2.95
N GLY A 265 -9.43 11.99 -2.96
CA GLY A 265 -8.31 12.45 -3.77
C GLY A 265 -6.96 11.93 -3.25
N LYS A 266 -6.03 11.73 -4.15
CA LYS A 266 -4.64 11.35 -3.81
C LYS A 266 -3.83 12.60 -3.48
N LYS A 267 -2.95 12.51 -2.47
CA LYS A 267 -2.28 13.67 -1.90
C LYS A 267 -0.83 13.37 -1.55
N ILE A 268 -0.04 14.44 -1.54
CA ILE A 268 1.27 14.52 -0.88
C ILE A 268 1.12 15.53 0.23
N PHE A 269 1.68 15.28 1.40
CA PHE A 269 1.71 16.28 2.46
C PHE A 269 3.01 17.06 2.43
N THR A 270 2.92 18.37 2.61
CA THR A 270 4.06 19.23 2.92
C THR A 270 3.93 19.75 4.33
N ALA A 271 5.02 19.79 5.06
CA ALA A 271 5.02 20.26 6.43
C ALA A 271 6.22 21.16 6.73
N ASP A 272 5.98 22.32 7.32
CA ASP A 272 7.01 23.10 8.00
C ASP A 272 7.03 22.70 9.47
N VAL A 273 8.09 21.99 9.86
CA VAL A 273 8.24 21.41 11.20
C VAL A 273 9.30 22.18 11.97
N GLU A 274 8.88 22.84 13.03
CA GLU A 274 9.73 23.41 14.08
C GLU A 274 9.39 22.75 15.41
N ARG A 275 10.26 22.90 16.38
CA ARG A 275 9.96 22.39 17.71
C ARG A 275 8.64 22.99 18.25
N GLU A 276 7.66 22.12 18.53
CA GLU A 276 6.31 22.46 19.00
C GLU A 276 5.40 23.20 18.00
N LYS A 277 5.91 23.56 16.82
CA LYS A 277 5.12 24.21 15.79
C LYS A 277 5.07 23.34 14.53
N LEU A 278 3.87 23.19 14.00
CA LEU A 278 3.62 22.45 12.79
C LEU A 278 2.67 23.23 11.88
N LYS A 279 3.12 23.51 10.68
CA LYS A 279 2.25 23.92 9.58
C LYS A 279 2.22 22.81 8.56
N ILE A 280 1.03 22.35 8.17
CA ILE A 280 0.83 21.30 7.19
C ILE A 280 -0.05 21.79 6.06
N ASP A 281 0.36 21.50 4.85
CA ASP A 281 -0.40 21.78 3.62
C ASP A 281 -0.49 20.49 2.79
N GLU A 282 -1.43 20.44 1.86
CA GLU A 282 -1.68 19.30 0.98
C GLU A 282 -1.44 19.69 -0.47
N ILE A 283 -0.81 18.80 -1.23
CA ILE A 283 -0.68 18.91 -2.68
C ILE A 283 -1.52 17.80 -3.29
N ASP A 284 -2.54 18.16 -4.06
CA ASP A 284 -3.35 17.19 -4.79
C ASP A 284 -2.55 16.57 -5.93
N ILE A 285 -2.57 15.23 -6.02
CA ILE A 285 -1.96 14.49 -7.12
C ILE A 285 -2.98 14.33 -8.23
N THR A 286 -2.54 14.57 -9.46
CA THR A 286 -3.36 14.32 -10.65
C THR A 286 -3.74 12.85 -10.73
N ASN A 287 -5.02 12.57 -10.91
CA ASN A 287 -5.47 11.22 -11.24
C ASN A 287 -5.23 10.97 -12.74
N TYR A 288 -4.12 10.32 -13.06
CA TYR A 288 -3.63 10.13 -14.44
C TYR A 288 -4.53 9.23 -15.28
N LYS A 289 -5.15 8.24 -14.65
CA LYS A 289 -6.10 7.33 -15.26
C LYS A 289 -7.06 6.80 -14.19
N PRO A 290 -8.16 7.53 -13.91
CA PRO A 290 -9.07 7.20 -12.82
C PRO A 290 -9.74 5.85 -13.02
N ILE A 291 -9.97 5.15 -11.92
CA ILE A 291 -10.75 3.91 -11.89
C ILE A 291 -12.22 4.27 -11.78
N LYS A 292 -13.04 3.83 -12.72
CA LYS A 292 -14.48 4.08 -12.74
C LYS A 292 -15.28 2.80 -12.79
N LYS A 293 -16.27 2.68 -11.91
CA LYS A 293 -17.27 1.61 -11.97
C LYS A 293 -18.53 2.15 -12.67
N TYR A 294 -18.97 1.45 -13.70
CA TYR A 294 -20.19 1.74 -14.43
C TYR A 294 -21.19 0.62 -14.25
N ILE A 295 -22.43 0.97 -13.93
CA ILE A 295 -23.54 0.02 -13.81
C ILE A 295 -24.40 0.21 -15.05
N CYS A 296 -24.59 -0.88 -15.81
CA CYS A 296 -25.40 -0.92 -17.03
C CYS A 296 -26.65 -1.77 -16.78
N GLU A 297 -27.81 -1.27 -17.22
CA GLU A 297 -29.09 -1.95 -17.03
C GLU A 297 -29.25 -3.18 -17.93
N ASN A 298 -28.45 -3.28 -18.98
CA ASN A 298 -28.44 -4.41 -19.90
C ASN A 298 -27.12 -4.49 -20.70
N ILE A 299 -27.00 -5.55 -21.49
CA ILE A 299 -25.79 -5.85 -22.27
C ILE A 299 -25.61 -4.81 -23.41
N GLU A 300 -26.68 -4.35 -24.02
CA GLU A 300 -26.67 -3.37 -25.11
C GLU A 300 -26.09 -2.03 -24.62
N GLU A 301 -26.52 -1.57 -23.46
CA GLU A 301 -25.98 -0.37 -22.83
C GLU A 301 -24.48 -0.50 -22.54
N ALA A 302 -24.04 -1.65 -22.01
CA ALA A 302 -22.64 -1.92 -21.76
C ALA A 302 -21.78 -1.87 -23.04
N LEU A 303 -22.29 -2.41 -24.15
CA LEU A 303 -21.61 -2.36 -25.46
C LEU A 303 -21.47 -0.92 -25.97
N VAL A 304 -22.54 -0.11 -25.87
CA VAL A 304 -22.53 1.30 -26.27
C VAL A 304 -21.58 2.11 -25.39
N LEU A 305 -21.61 1.89 -24.06
CA LEU A 305 -20.71 2.54 -23.12
C LEU A 305 -19.25 2.23 -23.46
N CYS A 306 -18.92 0.96 -23.69
CA CYS A 306 -17.56 0.55 -24.03
C CYS A 306 -17.06 1.19 -25.32
N GLU A 307 -17.89 1.34 -26.34
CA GLU A 307 -17.53 2.01 -27.59
C GLU A 307 -17.25 3.51 -27.34
N ASN A 308 -18.14 4.20 -26.62
CA ASN A 308 -18.04 5.62 -26.35
C ASN A 308 -16.85 5.97 -25.43
N LYS A 309 -16.37 5.00 -24.62
CA LYS A 309 -15.32 5.20 -23.62
C LYS A 309 -13.95 4.67 -24.06
N LYS A 310 -13.75 4.29 -25.32
CA LYS A 310 -12.45 3.77 -25.80
C LYS A 310 -11.29 4.75 -25.56
N GLU A 311 -11.55 6.05 -25.71
CA GLU A 311 -10.55 7.12 -25.58
C GLU A 311 -10.72 7.95 -24.29
N SER A 312 -11.46 7.43 -23.30
CA SER A 312 -11.79 8.21 -22.09
C SER A 312 -10.60 8.41 -21.13
N GLY A 313 -9.53 7.62 -21.28
CA GLY A 313 -8.40 7.66 -20.36
C GLY A 313 -8.74 7.18 -18.95
N GLU A 314 -9.78 6.35 -18.80
CA GLU A 314 -10.24 5.77 -17.53
C GLU A 314 -9.97 4.27 -17.49
N TRP A 315 -9.76 3.70 -16.30
CA TRP A 315 -9.90 2.27 -16.07
C TRP A 315 -11.37 1.95 -15.76
N ILE A 316 -11.96 0.98 -16.46
CA ILE A 316 -13.39 0.72 -16.45
C ILE A 316 -13.67 -0.64 -15.80
N TYR A 317 -14.47 -0.62 -14.73
CA TYR A 317 -15.12 -1.80 -14.16
C TYR A 317 -16.59 -1.75 -14.55
N LEU A 318 -17.10 -2.81 -15.17
CA LEU A 318 -18.50 -2.90 -15.60
C LEU A 318 -19.27 -3.80 -14.64
N GLU A 319 -20.41 -3.32 -14.15
CA GLU A 319 -21.46 -4.14 -13.58
C GLU A 319 -22.64 -4.14 -14.55
N ILE A 320 -23.03 -5.30 -15.05
CA ILE A 320 -24.08 -5.44 -16.07
C ILE A 320 -25.24 -6.21 -15.47
N ASN A 321 -26.43 -5.59 -15.39
CA ASN A 321 -27.65 -6.30 -15.07
C ASN A 321 -28.09 -7.10 -16.30
N SER A 322 -28.41 -8.39 -16.13
CA SER A 322 -28.82 -9.24 -17.25
C SER A 322 -29.69 -10.40 -16.76
N ASP A 323 -30.59 -10.85 -17.59
CA ASP A 323 -31.39 -12.06 -17.40
C ASP A 323 -30.69 -13.34 -17.90
N ARG A 324 -29.54 -13.20 -18.54
CA ARG A 324 -28.74 -14.29 -19.12
C ARG A 324 -27.22 -14.02 -18.99
N THR A 325 -26.45 -15.06 -19.21
CA THR A 325 -24.98 -14.94 -19.30
C THR A 325 -24.56 -14.25 -20.60
N LEU A 326 -23.41 -13.59 -20.58
CA LEU A 326 -22.77 -13.02 -21.77
C LEU A 326 -22.30 -14.12 -22.73
N VAL A 327 -22.57 -13.94 -24.03
CA VAL A 327 -21.97 -14.82 -25.05
C VAL A 327 -20.56 -14.36 -25.42
N ALA A 328 -19.72 -15.26 -25.90
CA ALA A 328 -18.31 -15.00 -26.22
C ALA A 328 -18.11 -13.78 -27.16
N GLN A 329 -19.02 -13.53 -28.08
CA GLN A 329 -18.96 -12.37 -28.97
C GLN A 329 -19.18 -11.04 -28.24
N GLU A 330 -20.06 -11.01 -27.25
CA GLU A 330 -20.30 -9.82 -26.41
C GLU A 330 -19.10 -9.50 -25.53
N VAL A 331 -18.56 -10.52 -24.86
CA VAL A 331 -17.33 -10.38 -24.08
C VAL A 331 -16.19 -9.86 -24.96
N LYS A 332 -16.03 -10.41 -26.16
CA LYS A 332 -15.02 -9.95 -27.13
C LYS A 332 -15.20 -8.49 -27.49
N LYS A 333 -16.43 -8.05 -27.82
CA LYS A 333 -16.71 -6.64 -28.14
C LYS A 333 -16.44 -5.71 -26.97
N ILE A 334 -16.84 -6.07 -25.75
CA ILE A 334 -16.55 -5.29 -24.54
C ILE A 334 -15.03 -5.15 -24.35
N LYS A 335 -14.27 -6.25 -24.47
CA LYS A 335 -12.81 -6.29 -24.33
C LYS A 335 -12.03 -5.66 -25.50
N GLU A 336 -12.68 -5.27 -26.60
CA GLU A 336 -12.09 -4.39 -27.63
C GLU A 336 -11.72 -3.02 -27.04
N ASN A 337 -12.45 -2.54 -26.05
CA ASN A 337 -12.03 -1.42 -25.23
C ASN A 337 -10.99 -1.90 -24.20
N LYS A 338 -9.72 -1.61 -24.48
CA LYS A 338 -8.57 -2.03 -23.65
C LYS A 338 -8.54 -1.39 -22.25
N ASN A 339 -9.43 -0.43 -21.99
CA ASN A 339 -9.57 0.19 -20.67
C ASN A 339 -10.52 -0.59 -19.76
N VAL A 340 -11.28 -1.56 -20.29
CA VAL A 340 -12.16 -2.42 -19.48
C VAL A 340 -11.34 -3.45 -18.75
N VAL A 341 -11.25 -3.26 -17.45
CA VAL A 341 -10.49 -4.12 -16.53
C VAL A 341 -11.28 -5.38 -16.23
N ASP A 342 -12.51 -5.23 -15.72
CA ASP A 342 -13.34 -6.36 -15.33
C ASP A 342 -14.82 -6.16 -15.66
N ILE A 343 -15.54 -7.28 -15.75
CA ILE A 343 -16.96 -7.36 -16.10
C ILE A 343 -17.68 -8.16 -15.02
N TYR A 344 -18.47 -7.49 -14.23
CA TYR A 344 -19.34 -8.08 -13.22
C TYR A 344 -20.73 -8.27 -13.81
N LEU A 345 -21.19 -9.51 -13.91
CA LEU A 345 -22.54 -9.82 -14.38
C LEU A 345 -23.47 -10.02 -13.18
N LYS A 346 -24.46 -9.15 -13.05
CA LYS A 346 -25.51 -9.27 -12.04
C LYS A 346 -26.75 -9.87 -12.72
N LEU A 347 -26.98 -11.16 -12.48
CA LEU A 347 -28.14 -11.85 -13.03
C LEU A 347 -29.43 -11.41 -12.31
N THR A 348 -30.44 -11.04 -13.10
CA THR A 348 -31.78 -10.65 -12.62
C THR A 348 -32.79 -11.77 -12.93
N GLY A 349 -33.75 -12.02 -12.03
CA GLY A 349 -34.78 -13.06 -12.20
C GLY A 349 -34.50 -14.35 -11.43
N ASN A 350 -35.08 -15.49 -11.84
CA ASN A 350 -34.98 -16.80 -11.16
C ASN A 350 -33.52 -17.30 -10.95
N SER A 351 -32.57 -16.71 -11.62
CA SER A 351 -31.13 -16.95 -11.41
C SER A 351 -30.61 -16.43 -10.06
N TYR A 352 -31.34 -15.54 -9.39
CA TYR A 352 -30.95 -15.03 -8.05
C TYR A 352 -31.04 -16.12 -6.98
N GLU A 353 -32.11 -16.92 -7.02
CA GLU A 353 -32.29 -18.07 -6.13
C GLU A 353 -31.16 -19.11 -6.28
N MET A 354 -30.61 -19.22 -7.50
CA MET A 354 -29.53 -20.17 -7.76
C MET A 354 -28.16 -19.63 -7.30
N ALA A 355 -27.92 -18.33 -7.34
CA ALA A 355 -26.69 -17.72 -6.80
C ALA A 355 -26.59 -17.90 -5.28
N GLU A 356 -27.69 -17.66 -4.54
CA GLU A 356 -27.76 -17.96 -3.10
C GLU A 356 -27.56 -19.45 -2.80
N VAL A 357 -28.14 -20.34 -3.62
CA VAL A 357 -27.98 -21.80 -3.47
C VAL A 357 -26.55 -22.25 -3.79
N LEU A 358 -25.85 -21.56 -4.71
CA LEU A 358 -24.45 -21.84 -5.02
C LEU A 358 -23.51 -21.32 -3.93
N ASP A 359 -23.75 -20.13 -3.37
CA ASP A 359 -22.98 -19.60 -2.24
C ASP A 359 -23.09 -20.51 -1.01
N ASP A 360 -24.31 -20.92 -0.63
CA ASP A 360 -24.53 -21.87 0.47
C ASP A 360 -23.91 -23.28 0.20
N ALA A 361 -23.79 -23.66 -1.07
CA ALA A 361 -23.14 -24.91 -1.47
C ALA A 361 -21.62 -24.79 -1.52
N MET A 362 -21.06 -23.64 -1.88
CA MET A 362 -19.62 -23.39 -1.86
C MET A 362 -19.04 -23.37 -0.45
N GLU A 363 -19.78 -22.84 0.52
CA GLU A 363 -19.39 -22.89 1.93
C GLU A 363 -19.32 -24.32 2.51
N LYS A 364 -20.11 -25.25 1.95
CA LYS A 364 -20.23 -26.63 2.45
C LYS A 364 -19.42 -27.66 1.66
N ASN A 365 -19.44 -27.58 0.32
CA ASN A 365 -18.74 -28.54 -0.55
C ASN A 365 -18.63 -28.00 -1.99
N ILE A 366 -17.45 -27.56 -2.37
CA ILE A 366 -17.18 -26.97 -3.71
C ILE A 366 -17.50 -27.91 -4.87
N ARG A 367 -17.39 -29.23 -4.68
CA ARG A 367 -17.75 -30.24 -5.69
C ARG A 367 -19.27 -30.33 -5.93
N GLU A 368 -20.06 -30.24 -4.86
CA GLU A 368 -21.53 -30.19 -4.99
C GLU A 368 -22.00 -28.89 -5.66
N ALA A 369 -21.34 -27.77 -5.35
CA ALA A 369 -21.58 -26.51 -6.04
C ALA A 369 -21.31 -26.62 -7.54
N PHE A 370 -20.20 -27.26 -7.94
CA PHE A 370 -19.88 -27.51 -9.34
C PHE A 370 -20.93 -28.37 -10.06
N VAL A 371 -21.41 -29.44 -9.43
CA VAL A 371 -22.45 -30.30 -10.01
C VAL A 371 -23.77 -29.52 -10.19
N LYS A 372 -24.18 -28.72 -9.21
CA LYS A 372 -25.36 -27.85 -9.29
C LYS A 372 -25.21 -26.82 -10.42
N TYR A 373 -24.05 -26.18 -10.51
CA TYR A 373 -23.74 -25.23 -11.56
C TYR A 373 -23.78 -25.88 -12.95
N TYR A 374 -23.20 -27.08 -13.10
CA TYR A 374 -23.22 -27.83 -14.35
C TYR A 374 -24.65 -28.15 -14.83
N LYS A 375 -25.53 -28.59 -13.94
CA LYS A 375 -26.96 -28.82 -14.23
C LYS A 375 -27.67 -27.55 -14.68
N PHE A 376 -27.37 -26.46 -14.02
CA PHE A 376 -27.93 -25.15 -14.30
C PHE A 376 -27.54 -24.65 -15.70
N ILE A 377 -26.25 -24.64 -16.06
CA ILE A 377 -25.79 -24.12 -17.36
C ILE A 377 -26.31 -24.97 -18.55
N ASN A 378 -26.63 -26.24 -18.30
CA ASN A 378 -27.21 -27.12 -19.32
C ASN A 378 -28.74 -27.08 -19.35
N ASN A 379 -29.39 -26.23 -18.53
CA ASN A 379 -30.85 -26.15 -18.37
C ASN A 379 -31.54 -27.51 -18.18
N ASN A 380 -30.89 -28.45 -17.49
CA ASN A 380 -31.38 -29.81 -17.30
C ASN A 380 -30.96 -30.35 -15.93
N ALA A 381 -31.92 -30.47 -15.01
CA ALA A 381 -31.70 -30.95 -13.65
C ALA A 381 -31.24 -32.42 -13.59
N ASP A 382 -31.49 -33.20 -14.62
CA ASP A 382 -31.17 -34.63 -14.68
C ASP A 382 -29.80 -34.91 -15.32
N ILE A 383 -29.11 -33.87 -15.85
CA ILE A 383 -27.81 -34.04 -16.49
C ILE A 383 -26.72 -34.05 -15.41
N GLU A 384 -25.88 -35.08 -15.43
CA GLU A 384 -24.72 -35.16 -14.50
C GLU A 384 -23.42 -34.89 -15.27
N PRO A 385 -22.44 -34.20 -14.67
CA PRO A 385 -21.11 -34.09 -15.26
C PRO A 385 -20.47 -35.46 -15.47
N SER A 386 -19.73 -35.66 -16.55
CA SER A 386 -19.03 -36.92 -16.78
C SER A 386 -17.98 -37.17 -15.65
N LYS A 387 -17.65 -38.46 -15.44
CA LYS A 387 -16.62 -38.82 -14.45
C LYS A 387 -15.26 -38.16 -14.76
N GLU A 388 -14.94 -38.06 -16.06
CA GLU A 388 -13.72 -37.41 -16.51
C GLU A 388 -13.70 -35.91 -16.14
N LEU A 389 -14.84 -35.21 -16.32
CA LEU A 389 -14.99 -33.81 -16.00
C LEU A 389 -14.92 -33.57 -14.49
N LEU A 390 -15.56 -34.42 -13.69
CA LEU A 390 -15.46 -34.36 -12.22
C LEU A 390 -14.02 -34.59 -11.73
N ASN A 391 -13.32 -35.58 -12.30
CA ASN A 391 -11.93 -35.85 -11.94
C ASN A 391 -10.99 -34.70 -12.34
N LEU A 392 -11.26 -34.01 -13.47
CA LEU A 392 -10.52 -32.85 -13.88
C LEU A 392 -10.76 -31.68 -12.92
N PHE A 393 -12.02 -31.45 -12.54
CA PHE A 393 -12.40 -30.42 -11.58
C PHE A 393 -11.71 -30.65 -10.22
N ASP A 394 -11.81 -31.87 -9.66
CA ASP A 394 -11.20 -32.23 -8.37
C ASP A 394 -9.68 -32.00 -8.39
N ARG A 395 -9.01 -32.33 -9.49
CA ARG A 395 -7.56 -32.09 -9.66
C ARG A 395 -7.22 -30.61 -9.68
N LEU A 396 -7.97 -29.78 -10.42
CA LEU A 396 -7.75 -28.35 -10.51
C LEU A 396 -7.95 -27.65 -9.14
N VAL A 397 -8.98 -28.05 -8.40
CA VAL A 397 -9.23 -27.54 -7.05
C VAL A 397 -8.12 -27.95 -6.09
N PHE A 398 -7.61 -29.19 -6.20
CA PHE A 398 -6.49 -29.65 -5.37
C PHE A 398 -5.19 -28.91 -5.70
N GLU A 399 -4.88 -28.69 -6.97
CA GLU A 399 -3.69 -27.94 -7.42
C GLU A 399 -3.77 -26.47 -6.98
N ASP A 400 -4.96 -25.84 -7.01
CA ASP A 400 -5.15 -24.46 -6.55
C ASP A 400 -4.98 -24.35 -5.02
N ASN A 401 -5.55 -25.26 -4.25
CA ASN A 401 -5.39 -25.30 -2.79
C ASN A 401 -3.93 -25.56 -2.39
N SER A 402 -3.22 -26.47 -3.09
CA SER A 402 -1.80 -26.72 -2.83
C SER A 402 -0.94 -25.48 -3.11
N ARG A 403 -1.24 -24.71 -4.15
CA ARG A 403 -0.57 -23.44 -4.44
C ARG A 403 -0.83 -22.39 -3.39
N ARG A 404 -2.07 -22.28 -2.89
CA ARG A 404 -2.44 -21.33 -1.83
C ARG A 404 -1.73 -21.66 -0.51
N GLU A 405 -1.61 -22.95 -0.16
CA GLU A 405 -0.83 -23.37 1.01
C GLU A 405 0.68 -23.09 0.86
N GLU A 406 1.25 -23.27 -0.34
CA GLU A 406 2.66 -22.93 -0.61
C GLU A 406 2.92 -21.42 -0.63
N GLU A 407 1.93 -20.61 -1.02
CA GLU A 407 2.01 -19.14 -1.05
C GLU A 407 1.62 -18.50 0.30
N GLY A 408 1.18 -19.27 1.30
CA GLY A 408 0.82 -18.80 2.63
C GLY A 408 -0.42 -17.88 2.63
N ILE A 409 -1.34 -18.10 1.67
CA ILE A 409 -2.61 -17.37 1.57
C ILE A 409 -3.69 -18.25 2.22
N GLU A 410 -4.07 -17.93 3.48
CA GLU A 410 -5.31 -18.42 4.11
C GLU A 410 -6.52 -17.64 3.63
#